data_7a8247038523d9205b2517f145f785b9
#
_entry.id   7a8247038523d9205b2517f145f785b9
#
_cell.length_a   1.000
_cell.length_b   1.000
_cell.length_c   1.000
_cell.angle_alpha   90.00
_cell.angle_beta   90.00
_cell.angle_gamma   90.00
#
_symmetry.space_group_name_H-M   'P 1'
#
loop_
_entity.id
_entity.type
_entity.pdbx_description
1 polymer ?
#
loop_
_entity_poly.entity_id
_entity_poly.type
_entity_poly.pdbx_seq_one_letter_code
_entity_poly.pdbx_strand_id
1 'polypeptide(L)'
;LALDSNNGSGGTVRQKTVTWMDSALKKAKADRAKVISMTHQNLFVHNPRYTFGYQINNASVVLKKLEAYGVALNLSGHLHNQHISTDSRMVEIAAESFSDWPLQYGILEINDDFSYSYSTKEIDDESLKSEALRTFDLSTKSKVEGKLEGLDNETKEAMLDTALRLNREYFRGYVEDREDPGLELWLLRPELSLTSYFSFIASDNSDYRKVEGNL
;
A
#
# COMPACT_ATOMS: atom_id res chain seq x y z
N LEU A 1 -3.73 -18.98 2.70
CA LEU A 1 -2.39 -19.43 2.36
C LEU A 1 -1.39 -18.33 2.71
N ALA A 2 -0.73 -18.40 3.86
CA ALA A 2 0.30 -17.46 4.25
C ALA A 2 1.68 -17.91 3.73
N LEU A 3 2.42 -16.98 3.09
CA LEU A 3 3.73 -17.25 2.50
C LEU A 3 4.80 -16.43 3.22
N ASP A 4 5.83 -17.12 3.74
CA ASP A 4 7.03 -16.48 4.28
C ASP A 4 7.96 -16.07 3.13
N SER A 5 8.11 -14.77 2.95
CA SER A 5 9.04 -14.15 2.00
C SER A 5 10.34 -13.64 2.66
N ASN A 6 10.50 -13.82 3.97
CA ASN A 6 11.65 -13.37 4.76
C ASN A 6 12.91 -14.19 4.43
N ASN A 7 13.55 -13.89 3.30
CA ASN A 7 14.74 -14.57 2.86
C ASN A 7 15.73 -13.59 2.22
N GLY A 8 16.75 -13.21 2.98
CA GLY A 8 17.76 -12.26 2.52
C GLY A 8 17.22 -10.83 2.37
N SER A 9 17.94 -9.99 1.65
CA SER A 9 17.54 -8.63 1.36
C SER A 9 16.44 -8.59 0.29
N GLY A 10 15.35 -7.90 0.56
CA GLY A 10 14.30 -7.57 -0.41
C GLY A 10 13.21 -8.62 -0.59
N GLY A 11 13.15 -9.61 0.28
CA GLY A 11 12.05 -10.59 0.27
C GLY A 11 12.05 -11.54 -0.94
N THR A 12 12.16 -12.84 -0.68
CA THR A 12 12.11 -13.88 -1.72
C THR A 12 11.42 -15.11 -1.19
N VAL A 13 10.39 -15.60 -1.85
CA VAL A 13 9.78 -16.88 -1.52
C VAL A 13 10.73 -18.02 -1.93
N ARG A 14 11.19 -18.81 -0.95
CA ARG A 14 12.15 -19.89 -1.18
C ARG A 14 11.56 -20.99 -2.05
N GLN A 15 12.38 -21.68 -2.84
CA GLN A 15 11.93 -22.76 -3.71
C GLN A 15 11.16 -23.85 -2.94
N LYS A 16 11.58 -24.20 -1.73
CA LYS A 16 10.85 -25.15 -0.89
C LYS A 16 9.43 -24.67 -0.52
N THR A 17 9.27 -23.36 -0.28
CA THR A 17 7.97 -22.72 -0.01
C THR A 17 7.09 -22.74 -1.27
N VAL A 18 7.67 -22.46 -2.45
CA VAL A 18 6.96 -22.57 -3.74
C VAL A 18 6.48 -24.01 -4.01
N THR A 19 7.30 -24.99 -3.71
CA THR A 19 6.92 -26.43 -3.83
C THR A 19 5.81 -26.79 -2.85
N TRP A 20 5.91 -26.37 -1.59
CA TRP A 20 4.86 -26.57 -0.60
C TRP A 20 3.55 -25.88 -0.99
N MET A 21 3.63 -24.63 -1.47
CA MET A 21 2.50 -23.86 -1.96
C MET A 21 1.74 -24.62 -3.06
N ASP A 22 2.46 -25.18 -4.05
CA ASP A 22 1.87 -25.97 -5.13
C ASP A 22 1.08 -27.18 -4.57
N SER A 23 1.62 -27.87 -3.58
CA SER A 23 0.96 -29.00 -2.92
C SER A 23 -0.28 -28.55 -2.13
N ALA A 24 -0.19 -27.42 -1.42
CA ALA A 24 -1.31 -26.86 -0.66
C ALA A 24 -2.45 -26.41 -1.57
N LEU A 25 -2.13 -25.74 -2.69
CA LEU A 25 -3.10 -25.29 -3.69
C LEU A 25 -3.77 -26.49 -4.40
N LYS A 26 -3.03 -27.55 -4.72
CA LYS A 26 -3.58 -28.81 -5.24
C LYS A 26 -4.60 -29.41 -4.29
N LYS A 27 -4.25 -29.46 -3.00
CA LYS A 27 -5.16 -29.97 -1.98
C LYS A 27 -6.42 -29.12 -1.87
N ALA A 28 -6.27 -27.78 -1.78
CA ALA A 28 -7.41 -26.86 -1.71
C ALA A 28 -8.35 -27.03 -2.92
N LYS A 29 -7.80 -27.18 -4.12
CA LYS A 29 -8.58 -27.44 -5.33
C LYS A 29 -9.35 -28.79 -5.27
N ALA A 30 -8.71 -29.85 -4.76
CA ALA A 30 -9.36 -31.14 -4.59
C ALA A 30 -10.50 -31.07 -3.55
N ASP A 31 -10.30 -30.29 -2.49
CA ASP A 31 -11.30 -30.04 -1.44
C ASP A 31 -12.37 -29.00 -1.87
N ARG A 32 -12.30 -28.44 -3.07
CA ARG A 32 -13.14 -27.33 -3.57
C ARG A 32 -13.13 -26.11 -2.66
N ALA A 33 -12.03 -25.88 -1.95
CA ALA A 33 -11.85 -24.75 -1.06
C ALA A 33 -11.44 -23.51 -1.86
N LYS A 34 -12.00 -22.36 -1.51
CA LYS A 34 -11.51 -21.05 -1.96
C LYS A 34 -10.26 -20.67 -1.18
N VAL A 35 -9.33 -20.01 -1.84
CA VAL A 35 -8.04 -19.67 -1.25
C VAL A 35 -7.82 -18.16 -1.32
N ILE A 36 -7.54 -17.57 -0.17
CA ILE A 36 -6.97 -16.22 -0.05
C ILE A 36 -5.48 -16.40 0.27
N SER A 37 -4.61 -15.70 -0.45
CA SER A 37 -3.19 -15.69 -0.13
C SER A 37 -2.83 -14.49 0.77
N MET A 38 -1.72 -14.62 1.48
CA MET A 38 -1.19 -13.57 2.35
C MET A 38 0.34 -13.57 2.25
N THR A 39 0.90 -12.38 2.06
CA THR A 39 2.35 -12.14 2.02
C THR A 39 2.67 -10.89 2.86
N HIS A 40 3.91 -10.75 3.33
CA HIS A 40 4.31 -9.49 3.97
C HIS A 40 4.64 -8.44 2.92
N GLN A 41 5.63 -8.69 2.04
CA GLN A 41 5.90 -7.83 0.89
C GLN A 41 4.85 -8.07 -0.21
N ASN A 42 4.73 -7.09 -1.09
CA ASN A 42 3.72 -7.08 -2.14
C ASN A 42 4.06 -8.04 -3.30
N LEU A 43 3.06 -8.58 -3.94
CA LEU A 43 3.16 -9.32 -5.21
C LEU A 43 3.08 -8.37 -6.41
N PHE A 44 2.21 -7.35 -6.34
CA PHE A 44 2.08 -6.31 -7.35
C PHE A 44 2.93 -5.07 -7.03
N VAL A 45 3.11 -4.23 -8.02
CA VAL A 45 3.66 -2.88 -7.83
C VAL A 45 2.52 -1.97 -7.40
N HIS A 46 2.54 -1.51 -6.15
CA HIS A 46 1.59 -0.54 -5.62
C HIS A 46 2.06 0.89 -5.83
N ASN A 47 3.36 1.11 -5.83
CA ASN A 47 3.96 2.40 -6.11
C ASN A 47 5.23 2.21 -6.95
N PRO A 48 5.30 2.76 -8.17
CA PRO A 48 6.46 2.59 -9.05
C PRO A 48 7.76 3.18 -8.49
N ARG A 49 7.69 3.99 -7.42
CA ARG A 49 8.86 4.52 -6.71
C ARG A 49 9.41 3.56 -5.65
N TYR A 50 8.58 2.59 -5.20
CA TYR A 50 8.89 1.64 -4.13
C TYR A 50 8.74 0.20 -4.64
N THR A 51 9.60 -0.21 -5.56
CA THR A 51 9.62 -1.59 -6.09
C THR A 51 10.67 -2.44 -5.40
N PHE A 52 11.92 -1.98 -5.36
CA PHE A 52 13.01 -2.72 -4.72
C PHE A 52 12.83 -2.77 -3.20
N GLY A 53 12.84 -3.97 -2.64
CA GLY A 53 12.64 -4.21 -1.22
C GLY A 53 11.15 -4.27 -0.79
N TYR A 54 10.25 -3.67 -1.55
CA TYR A 54 8.81 -3.66 -1.26
C TYR A 54 8.07 -4.78 -1.99
N GLN A 55 8.40 -5.03 -3.23
CA GLN A 55 7.86 -6.16 -3.99
C GLN A 55 8.71 -7.41 -3.77
N ILE A 56 8.09 -8.57 -3.69
CA ILE A 56 8.78 -9.87 -3.64
C ILE A 56 9.62 -10.04 -4.90
N ASN A 57 10.93 -10.31 -4.76
CA ASN A 57 11.87 -10.41 -5.89
C ASN A 57 11.44 -11.45 -6.95
N ASN A 58 10.82 -12.54 -6.52
CA ASN A 58 10.29 -13.58 -7.39
C ASN A 58 8.75 -13.60 -7.43
N ALA A 59 8.11 -12.44 -7.32
CA ALA A 59 6.65 -12.29 -7.35
C ALA A 59 6.01 -12.98 -8.56
N SER A 60 6.61 -12.88 -9.75
CA SER A 60 6.10 -13.52 -10.96
C SER A 60 5.98 -15.05 -10.85
N VAL A 61 6.85 -15.71 -10.09
CA VAL A 61 6.77 -17.16 -9.83
C VAL A 61 5.60 -17.48 -8.93
N VAL A 62 5.40 -16.67 -7.88
CA VAL A 62 4.28 -16.81 -6.93
C VAL A 62 2.95 -16.54 -7.63
N LEU A 63 2.84 -15.43 -8.35
CA LEU A 63 1.64 -15.02 -9.09
C LEU A 63 1.18 -16.10 -10.07
N LYS A 64 2.08 -16.62 -10.92
CA LYS A 64 1.76 -17.71 -11.86
C LYS A 64 1.16 -18.93 -11.17
N LYS A 65 1.63 -19.25 -9.96
CA LYS A 65 1.07 -20.36 -9.19
C LYS A 65 -0.32 -20.03 -8.64
N LEU A 66 -0.48 -18.87 -8.01
CA LEU A 66 -1.77 -18.43 -7.46
C LEU A 66 -2.84 -18.37 -8.57
N GLU A 67 -2.52 -17.76 -9.70
CA GLU A 67 -3.40 -17.65 -10.87
C GLU A 67 -3.80 -19.00 -11.44
N ALA A 68 -2.85 -19.96 -11.56
CA ALA A 68 -3.12 -21.30 -12.09
C ALA A 68 -4.13 -22.10 -11.24
N TYR A 69 -4.28 -21.71 -9.98
CA TYR A 69 -5.26 -22.30 -9.06
C TYR A 69 -6.47 -21.41 -8.79
N GLY A 70 -6.61 -20.29 -9.50
CA GLY A 70 -7.76 -19.39 -9.42
C GLY A 70 -7.82 -18.60 -8.10
N VAL A 71 -6.67 -18.30 -7.48
CA VAL A 71 -6.64 -17.42 -6.31
C VAL A 71 -6.86 -15.99 -6.78
N ALA A 72 -7.93 -15.36 -6.29
CA ALA A 72 -8.36 -14.04 -6.75
C ALA A 72 -8.01 -12.89 -5.78
N LEU A 73 -7.55 -13.20 -4.56
CA LEU A 73 -7.26 -12.22 -3.53
C LEU A 73 -5.94 -12.51 -2.81
N ASN A 74 -5.07 -11.51 -2.74
CA ASN A 74 -3.89 -11.48 -1.87
C ASN A 74 -4.00 -10.33 -0.86
N LEU A 75 -3.65 -10.60 0.39
CA LEU A 75 -3.48 -9.58 1.41
C LEU A 75 -1.98 -9.38 1.66
N SER A 76 -1.53 -8.15 1.67
CA SER A 76 -0.13 -7.80 1.94
C SER A 76 -0.01 -6.59 2.86
N GLY A 77 1.20 -6.20 3.20
CA GLY A 77 1.51 -5.05 4.04
C GLY A 77 2.79 -4.36 3.55
N HIS A 78 3.74 -4.09 4.46
CA HIS A 78 5.10 -3.60 4.21
C HIS A 78 5.21 -2.16 3.73
N LEU A 79 4.31 -1.69 2.86
CA LEU A 79 4.29 -0.30 2.38
C LEU A 79 3.89 0.70 3.46
N HIS A 80 3.22 0.24 4.52
CA HIS A 80 2.64 1.07 5.58
C HIS A 80 1.58 2.07 5.11
N ASN A 81 1.12 1.97 3.88
CA ASN A 81 0.00 2.75 3.37
C ASN A 81 -1.10 1.84 2.84
N GLN A 82 -2.34 2.28 2.96
CA GLN A 82 -3.48 1.57 2.40
C GLN A 82 -3.50 1.74 0.89
N HIS A 83 -3.42 0.61 0.18
CA HIS A 83 -3.46 0.64 -1.29
C HIS A 83 -4.03 -0.65 -1.87
N ILE A 84 -4.71 -0.55 -3.00
CA ILE A 84 -5.25 -1.71 -3.74
C ILE A 84 -4.66 -1.71 -5.15
N SER A 85 -4.08 -2.83 -5.55
CA SER A 85 -3.59 -3.04 -6.91
C SER A 85 -4.31 -4.23 -7.52
N THR A 86 -4.66 -4.13 -8.80
CA THR A 86 -5.42 -5.17 -9.49
C THR A 86 -4.83 -5.48 -10.84
N ASP A 87 -4.96 -6.72 -11.25
CA ASP A 87 -4.90 -7.10 -12.66
C ASP A 87 -6.22 -7.75 -13.09
N SER A 88 -6.27 -8.35 -14.29
CA SER A 88 -7.50 -8.98 -14.80
C SER A 88 -7.98 -10.19 -14.01
N ARG A 89 -7.20 -10.71 -13.06
CA ARG A 89 -7.43 -12.00 -12.39
C ARG A 89 -7.34 -11.95 -10.87
N MET A 90 -6.59 -11.01 -10.32
CA MET A 90 -6.31 -10.94 -8.88
C MET A 90 -6.36 -9.50 -8.37
N VAL A 91 -6.84 -9.37 -7.14
CA VAL A 91 -6.76 -8.15 -6.34
C VAL A 91 -5.70 -8.35 -5.26
N GLU A 92 -4.81 -7.40 -5.09
CA GLU A 92 -3.93 -7.33 -3.94
C GLU A 92 -4.28 -6.10 -3.09
N ILE A 93 -4.53 -6.34 -1.81
CA ILE A 93 -4.79 -5.30 -0.81
C ILE A 93 -3.55 -5.19 0.07
N ALA A 94 -2.83 -4.09 -0.05
CA ALA A 94 -1.78 -3.72 0.87
C ALA A 94 -2.42 -2.94 2.03
N ALA A 95 -2.44 -3.58 3.20
CA ALA A 95 -2.95 -2.95 4.41
C ALA A 95 -1.91 -2.01 5.00
N GLU A 96 -2.39 -0.89 5.52
CA GLU A 96 -1.59 0.07 6.26
C GLU A 96 -1.00 -0.53 7.55
N SER A 97 0.00 0.15 8.10
CA SER A 97 0.57 -0.18 9.41
C SER A 97 -0.31 0.34 10.53
N PHE A 98 -0.81 -0.56 11.38
CA PHE A 98 -1.60 -0.19 12.55
C PHE A 98 -0.83 0.62 13.62
N SER A 99 0.47 0.81 13.45
CA SER A 99 1.33 1.63 14.31
C SER A 99 1.62 3.02 13.77
N ASP A 100 1.17 3.32 12.55
CA ASP A 100 1.36 4.59 11.87
C ASP A 100 0.03 5.35 11.70
N TRP A 101 0.07 6.63 11.32
CA TRP A 101 -1.12 7.38 10.93
C TRP A 101 -1.76 6.77 9.66
N PRO A 102 -3.10 6.59 9.61
CA PRO A 102 -4.14 7.04 10.55
C PRO A 102 -4.56 6.00 11.61
N LEU A 103 -3.79 4.95 11.90
CA LEU A 103 -4.14 3.87 12.83
C LEU A 103 -5.39 3.11 12.37
N GLN A 104 -5.44 2.76 11.09
CA GLN A 104 -6.58 2.03 10.52
C GLN A 104 -6.25 0.54 10.33
N TYR A 105 -7.28 -0.25 10.20
CA TYR A 105 -7.21 -1.68 9.91
C TYR A 105 -8.24 -2.07 8.87
N GLY A 106 -7.95 -3.11 8.12
CA GLY A 106 -8.85 -3.66 7.12
C GLY A 106 -9.85 -4.64 7.73
N ILE A 107 -11.09 -4.58 7.25
CA ILE A 107 -12.15 -5.54 7.51
C ILE A 107 -12.48 -6.23 6.19
N LEU A 108 -12.28 -7.54 6.15
CA LEU A 108 -12.65 -8.38 5.02
C LEU A 108 -13.86 -9.23 5.42
N GLU A 109 -14.99 -9.00 4.78
CA GLU A 109 -16.22 -9.79 4.94
C GLU A 109 -16.36 -10.73 3.75
N ILE A 110 -16.66 -12.00 4.02
CA ILE A 110 -16.84 -13.04 2.99
C ILE A 110 -18.23 -13.62 3.15
N ASN A 111 -19.02 -13.61 2.08
CA ASN A 111 -20.36 -14.14 2.04
C ASN A 111 -20.39 -15.64 1.67
N ASP A 112 -21.52 -16.29 1.87
CA ASP A 112 -21.73 -17.73 1.58
C ASP A 112 -21.56 -18.06 0.08
N ASP A 113 -21.79 -17.09 -0.81
CA ASP A 113 -21.59 -17.21 -2.26
C ASP A 113 -20.13 -16.94 -2.69
N PHE A 114 -19.22 -16.73 -1.71
CA PHE A 114 -17.84 -16.35 -1.91
C PHE A 114 -17.60 -14.96 -2.52
N SER A 115 -18.60 -14.11 -2.60
CA SER A 115 -18.39 -12.69 -2.76
C SER A 115 -17.71 -12.11 -1.51
N TYR A 116 -16.91 -11.08 -1.68
CA TYR A 116 -16.29 -10.41 -0.55
C TYR A 116 -16.40 -8.89 -0.66
N SER A 117 -16.41 -8.23 0.47
CA SER A 117 -16.18 -6.79 0.59
C SER A 117 -15.02 -6.53 1.55
N TYR A 118 -14.22 -5.54 1.20
CA TYR A 118 -13.16 -5.03 2.04
C TYR A 118 -13.39 -3.54 2.32
N SER A 119 -13.18 -3.14 3.54
CA SER A 119 -13.22 -1.74 3.95
C SER A 119 -12.19 -1.47 5.05
N THR A 120 -11.78 -0.21 5.19
CA THR A 120 -10.91 0.20 6.29
C THR A 120 -11.71 0.86 7.41
N LYS A 121 -11.23 0.75 8.64
CA LYS A 121 -11.76 1.43 9.82
C LYS A 121 -10.60 1.94 10.67
N GLU A 122 -10.68 3.20 11.11
CA GLU A 122 -9.75 3.78 12.07
C GLU A 122 -10.12 3.34 13.50
N ILE A 123 -9.15 3.36 14.41
CA ILE A 123 -9.43 3.14 15.84
C ILE A 123 -10.29 4.28 16.41
N ASP A 124 -11.07 3.96 17.42
CA ASP A 124 -11.90 4.94 18.12
C ASP A 124 -11.19 5.44 19.40
N ASP A 125 -10.02 6.09 19.21
CA ASP A 125 -9.23 6.70 20.27
C ASP A 125 -8.58 7.98 19.75
N GLU A 126 -9.20 9.11 20.03
CA GLU A 126 -8.73 10.42 19.56
C GLU A 126 -7.37 10.82 20.13
N SER A 127 -7.01 10.36 21.33
CA SER A 127 -5.71 10.64 21.94
C SER A 127 -4.59 9.93 21.17
N LEU A 128 -4.77 8.64 20.87
CA LEU A 128 -3.79 7.88 20.09
C LEU A 128 -3.72 8.39 18.64
N LYS A 129 -4.86 8.73 18.02
CA LYS A 129 -4.86 9.32 16.66
C LYS A 129 -4.10 10.63 16.61
N SER A 130 -4.30 11.50 17.59
CA SER A 130 -3.59 12.79 17.67
C SER A 130 -2.08 12.60 17.83
N GLU A 131 -1.66 11.65 18.66
CA GLU A 131 -0.23 11.35 18.85
C GLU A 131 0.40 10.73 17.59
N ALA A 132 -0.31 9.79 16.94
CA ALA A 132 0.13 9.20 15.68
C ALA A 132 0.27 10.25 14.58
N LEU A 133 -0.73 11.15 14.44
CA LEU A 133 -0.68 12.26 13.49
C LEU A 133 0.53 13.17 13.74
N ARG A 134 0.73 13.57 14.99
CA ARG A 134 1.86 14.42 15.37
C ARG A 134 3.21 13.77 15.01
N THR A 135 3.35 12.49 15.31
CA THR A 135 4.58 11.74 15.02
C THR A 135 4.79 11.57 13.51
N PHE A 136 3.74 11.28 12.79
CA PHE A 136 3.75 11.14 11.33
C PHE A 136 4.16 12.46 10.65
N ASP A 137 3.56 13.57 11.09
CA ASP A 137 3.87 14.90 10.57
C ASP A 137 5.31 15.30 10.83
N LEU A 138 5.83 15.06 12.03
CA LEU A 138 7.23 15.33 12.36
C LEU A 138 8.18 14.52 11.48
N SER A 139 7.85 13.25 11.22
CA SER A 139 8.64 12.40 10.31
C SER A 139 8.60 12.93 8.87
N THR A 140 7.43 13.31 8.37
CA THR A 140 7.27 13.90 7.02
C THR A 140 8.03 15.21 6.92
N LYS A 141 7.85 16.11 7.88
CA LYS A 141 8.54 17.41 7.95
C LYS A 141 10.05 17.22 7.90
N SER A 142 10.61 16.34 8.73
CA SER A 142 12.04 16.05 8.77
C SER A 142 12.62 15.58 7.42
N LYS A 143 11.84 14.83 6.64
CA LYS A 143 12.26 14.35 5.31
C LYS A 143 12.20 15.43 4.23
N VAL A 144 11.28 16.37 4.36
CA VAL A 144 10.97 17.39 3.34
C VAL A 144 11.74 18.68 3.58
N GLU A 145 11.80 19.16 4.82
CA GLU A 145 12.27 20.51 5.17
C GLU A 145 13.69 20.80 4.66
N GLY A 146 14.62 19.87 4.82
CA GLY A 146 15.98 19.99 4.29
C GLY A 146 16.09 20.08 2.77
N LYS A 147 15.04 19.65 2.05
CA LYS A 147 14.97 19.76 0.58
C LYS A 147 14.44 21.12 0.11
N LEU A 148 13.88 21.90 1.02
CA LEU A 148 13.32 23.22 0.76
C LEU A 148 14.27 24.34 1.16
N GLU A 149 15.51 24.04 1.53
CA GLU A 149 16.52 25.04 1.86
C GLU A 149 16.78 25.97 0.66
N GLY A 150 16.94 27.28 0.95
CA GLY A 150 17.17 28.31 -0.08
C GLY A 150 15.91 28.88 -0.73
N LEU A 151 14.74 28.34 -0.43
CA LEU A 151 13.46 28.95 -0.83
C LEU A 151 13.06 30.05 0.16
N ASP A 152 12.25 31.01 -0.31
CA ASP A 152 11.61 32.00 0.56
C ASP A 152 10.61 31.32 1.51
N ASN A 153 10.29 31.97 2.62
CA ASN A 153 9.48 31.40 3.68
C ASN A 153 8.06 31.03 3.23
N GLU A 154 7.43 31.88 2.42
CA GLU A 154 6.05 31.66 1.94
C GLU A 154 5.97 30.42 1.04
N THR A 155 6.88 30.30 0.06
CA THR A 155 7.01 29.12 -0.80
C THR A 155 7.30 27.86 0.03
N LYS A 156 8.22 27.96 0.98
CA LYS A 156 8.58 26.83 1.84
C LYS A 156 7.40 26.34 2.67
N GLU A 157 6.65 27.23 3.30
CA GLU A 157 5.47 26.88 4.10
C GLU A 157 4.40 26.21 3.24
N ALA A 158 4.05 26.80 2.09
CA ALA A 158 3.04 26.25 1.19
C ALA A 158 3.41 24.85 0.67
N MET A 159 4.67 24.63 0.30
CA MET A 159 5.15 23.30 -0.13
C MET A 159 5.15 22.29 1.02
N LEU A 160 5.51 22.70 2.23
CA LEU A 160 5.51 21.82 3.39
C LEU A 160 4.08 21.42 3.76
N ASP A 161 3.14 22.34 3.80
CA ASP A 161 1.74 22.05 4.09
C ASP A 161 1.15 21.09 3.06
N THR A 162 1.44 21.30 1.77
CA THR A 162 1.04 20.39 0.71
C THR A 162 1.65 19.00 0.90
N ALA A 163 2.95 18.90 1.24
CA ALA A 163 3.61 17.64 1.49
C ALA A 163 2.98 16.88 2.67
N LEU A 164 2.68 17.56 3.76
CA LEU A 164 2.02 16.97 4.93
C LEU A 164 0.64 16.45 4.56
N ARG A 165 -0.17 17.26 3.88
CA ARG A 165 -1.50 16.86 3.46
C ARG A 165 -1.49 15.65 2.53
N LEU A 166 -0.76 15.73 1.41
CA LEU A 166 -0.69 14.64 0.43
C LEU A 166 -0.17 13.35 1.06
N ASN A 167 0.83 13.43 1.95
CA ASN A 167 1.38 12.24 2.58
C ASN A 167 0.36 11.59 3.53
N ARG A 168 -0.38 12.39 4.31
CA ARG A 168 -1.46 11.88 5.18
C ARG A 168 -2.55 11.18 4.38
N GLU A 169 -3.02 11.79 3.29
CA GLU A 169 -4.06 11.25 2.42
C GLU A 169 -3.58 9.95 1.74
N TYR A 170 -2.36 9.93 1.24
CA TYR A 170 -1.76 8.77 0.60
C TYR A 170 -1.65 7.57 1.55
N PHE A 171 -1.20 7.78 2.79
CA PHE A 171 -1.11 6.70 3.76
C PHE A 171 -2.49 6.18 4.18
N ARG A 172 -3.48 7.05 4.26
CA ARG A 172 -4.89 6.67 4.50
C ARG A 172 -5.48 5.86 3.34
N GLY A 173 -4.93 5.97 2.13
CA GLY A 173 -5.40 5.26 0.93
C GLY A 173 -6.39 6.03 0.06
N TYR A 174 -6.44 7.34 0.20
CA TYR A 174 -7.23 8.21 -0.67
C TYR A 174 -6.65 9.62 -0.70
N VAL A 175 -6.37 10.12 -1.89
CA VAL A 175 -5.95 11.49 -2.15
C VAL A 175 -7.11 12.22 -2.83
N GLU A 176 -7.59 13.27 -2.20
CA GLU A 176 -8.68 14.07 -2.74
C GLU A 176 -8.19 14.90 -3.94
N ASP A 177 -8.87 14.78 -5.09
CA ASP A 177 -8.61 15.60 -6.24
C ASP A 177 -9.12 17.04 -5.99
N ARG A 178 -8.18 17.96 -5.92
CA ARG A 178 -8.46 19.39 -5.71
C ARG A 178 -7.32 20.26 -6.21
N GLU A 179 -7.65 21.48 -6.58
CA GLU A 179 -6.68 22.51 -6.86
C GLU A 179 -5.86 22.82 -5.60
N ASP A 180 -4.54 22.75 -5.72
CA ASP A 180 -3.61 22.97 -4.62
C ASP A 180 -2.46 23.87 -5.08
N PRO A 181 -2.43 25.14 -4.64
CA PRO A 181 -1.35 26.07 -4.99
C PRO A 181 0.04 25.59 -4.55
N GLY A 182 0.12 24.85 -3.46
CA GLY A 182 1.37 24.24 -2.99
C GLY A 182 1.87 23.15 -3.92
N LEU A 183 0.98 22.36 -4.53
CA LEU A 183 1.36 21.37 -5.54
C LEU A 183 1.91 22.04 -6.79
N GLU A 184 1.35 23.14 -7.23
CA GLU A 184 1.88 23.92 -8.37
C GLU A 184 3.31 24.36 -8.10
N LEU A 185 3.64 24.78 -6.87
CA LEU A 185 5.00 25.14 -6.48
C LEU A 185 5.97 23.93 -6.60
N TRP A 186 5.53 22.72 -6.24
CA TRP A 186 6.32 21.50 -6.46
C TRP A 186 6.57 21.24 -7.94
N LEU A 187 5.56 21.39 -8.79
CA LEU A 187 5.69 21.18 -10.23
C LEU A 187 6.65 22.17 -10.91
N LEU A 188 6.77 23.38 -10.36
CA LEU A 188 7.72 24.40 -10.84
C LEU A 188 9.16 24.17 -10.36
N ARG A 189 9.41 23.13 -9.51
CA ARG A 189 10.71 22.84 -8.91
C ARG A 189 11.18 21.41 -9.23
N PRO A 190 11.34 21.06 -10.53
CA PRO A 190 11.73 19.69 -10.92
C PRO A 190 13.10 19.27 -10.40
N GLU A 191 13.95 20.21 -10.03
CA GLU A 191 15.25 19.96 -9.39
C GLU A 191 15.14 19.42 -7.97
N LEU A 192 13.99 19.56 -7.31
CA LEU A 192 13.78 18.99 -5.97
C LEU A 192 13.49 17.50 -6.07
N SER A 193 14.25 16.70 -5.33
CA SER A 193 14.20 15.23 -5.39
C SER A 193 12.85 14.61 -5.01
N LEU A 194 11.96 15.36 -4.38
CA LEU A 194 10.64 14.92 -3.97
C LEU A 194 9.51 15.30 -4.96
N THR A 195 9.79 16.14 -5.96
CA THR A 195 8.78 16.58 -6.93
C THR A 195 8.04 15.40 -7.55
N SER A 196 8.78 14.42 -8.05
CA SER A 196 8.19 13.24 -8.70
C SER A 196 7.38 12.36 -7.75
N TYR A 197 7.71 12.34 -6.46
CA TYR A 197 6.96 11.60 -5.44
C TYR A 197 5.61 12.27 -5.18
N PHE A 198 5.60 13.57 -4.90
CA PHE A 198 4.35 14.30 -4.64
C PHE A 198 3.47 14.44 -5.87
N SER A 199 4.06 14.61 -7.06
CA SER A 199 3.30 14.59 -8.32
C SER A 199 2.64 13.24 -8.58
N PHE A 200 3.34 12.14 -8.27
CA PHE A 200 2.77 10.80 -8.39
C PHE A 200 1.59 10.62 -7.42
N ILE A 201 1.75 10.99 -6.15
CA ILE A 201 0.66 10.91 -5.15
C ILE A 201 -0.54 11.75 -5.58
N ALA A 202 -0.32 13.00 -5.97
CA ALA A 202 -1.38 13.93 -6.35
C ALA A 202 -2.11 13.53 -7.65
N SER A 203 -1.48 12.74 -8.52
CA SER A 203 -2.11 12.24 -9.74
C SER A 203 -3.02 11.02 -9.52
N ASP A 204 -2.98 10.43 -8.33
CA ASP A 204 -3.74 9.23 -7.97
C ASP A 204 -4.85 9.59 -6.99
N ASN A 205 -6.07 9.75 -7.50
CA ASN A 205 -7.27 10.09 -6.74
C ASN A 205 -8.20 8.88 -6.52
N SER A 206 -7.69 7.67 -6.69
CA SER A 206 -8.45 6.44 -6.42
C SER A 206 -8.71 6.27 -4.92
N ASP A 207 -9.86 5.70 -4.58
CA ASP A 207 -10.19 5.35 -3.19
C ASP A 207 -9.82 3.89 -2.90
N TYR A 208 -8.70 3.69 -2.24
CA TYR A 208 -8.18 2.37 -1.88
C TYR A 208 -8.65 1.85 -0.52
N ARG A 209 -9.62 2.51 0.10
CA ARG A 209 -10.15 2.12 1.41
C ARG A 209 -11.23 1.05 1.31
N LYS A 210 -11.69 0.72 0.10
CA LYS A 210 -12.75 -0.27 -0.13
C LYS A 210 -12.62 -0.97 -1.48
N VAL A 211 -13.00 -2.23 -1.53
CA VAL A 211 -13.14 -3.02 -2.77
C VAL A 211 -14.10 -4.18 -2.57
N GLU A 212 -14.79 -4.57 -3.62
CA GLU A 212 -15.65 -5.75 -3.66
C GLU A 212 -15.18 -6.69 -4.77
N GLY A 213 -15.43 -8.00 -4.61
CA GLY A 213 -15.03 -9.01 -5.57
C GLY A 213 -15.57 -10.39 -5.26
N ASN A 214 -15.03 -11.39 -5.97
CA ASN A 214 -15.37 -12.80 -5.78
C ASN A 214 -14.09 -13.64 -5.62
N LEU A 215 -14.15 -14.65 -4.74
CA LEU A 215 -13.07 -15.61 -4.50
C LEU A 215 -13.08 -16.76 -5.47
#